data_41582f5a8d034c075e6677babc52af27
#
_entry.id   41582f5a8d034c075e6677babc52af27
#
_cell.length_a   1.000
_cell.length_b   1.000
_cell.length_c   1.000
_cell.angle_alpha   90.00
_cell.angle_beta   90.00
_cell.angle_gamma   90.00
#
_symmetry.space_group_name_H-M   'P 1'
#
loop_
_entity.id
_entity.type
_entity.pdbx_description
1 polymer ?
#
loop_
_entity_poly.entity_id
_entity_poly.type
_entity_poly.pdbx_seq_one_letter_code
_entity_poly.pdbx_strand_id
1 'polypeptide(L)'
;MRCDIASGDVLFLDRLSFDRARADAASGRVGAALARARHQARDTLHGNDLSVFRSNFTRPEYEAAVARTREYVFAGDIFQANLSQRLDGIYALPSLHLYRTLRTVNPSPFAGYLHFGDYELISSSPERLVSLDRDGWAETRPMAGTRPRGDRRPEDDALAEELNLDPKERAEHIMLVDLERNDLGKVCEYGTVRVSELMVNEYYSHVIQLVSNVRGHLHPSRDAVDLAKAMFPGGTITGCPKVRCMEIVDELETVRRGPYTGSFGWIAERTLDLNIVIRTLVRRGDRLFLQVGGGIVADSVAEREYRETLHKAAGMLRAVSASIAERAG
;
A
#
# COMPACT_ATOMS: atom_id res chain seq x y z
N MET A 1 -16.63 -13.72 9.52
CA MET A 1 -15.95 -13.74 10.82
C MET A 1 -15.41 -12.33 11.07
N ARG A 2 -15.92 -11.60 12.05
CA ARG A 2 -15.38 -10.26 12.40
C ARG A 2 -14.13 -10.48 13.24
N CYS A 3 -12.97 -10.00 12.80
CA CYS A 3 -11.81 -9.85 13.66
C CYS A 3 -12.03 -8.65 14.57
N ASP A 4 -12.10 -8.88 15.87
CA ASP A 4 -12.12 -7.81 16.85
C ASP A 4 -10.67 -7.42 17.15
N ILE A 5 -10.25 -6.29 16.60
CA ILE A 5 -8.87 -5.79 16.71
C ILE A 5 -8.57 -5.23 18.11
N ALA A 6 -9.60 -5.06 18.95
CA ALA A 6 -9.47 -4.50 20.30
C ALA A 6 -8.82 -5.45 21.31
N SER A 7 -8.86 -6.77 21.10
CA SER A 7 -8.31 -7.76 22.03
C SER A 7 -6.81 -8.04 21.90
N GLY A 8 -6.15 -7.54 20.86
CA GLY A 8 -4.73 -7.79 20.63
C GLY A 8 -4.40 -9.20 20.10
N ASP A 9 -5.41 -9.99 19.79
CA ASP A 9 -5.25 -11.35 19.25
C ASP A 9 -4.90 -11.28 17.76
N VAL A 10 -3.82 -11.99 17.39
CA VAL A 10 -3.38 -12.13 16.00
C VAL A 10 -4.00 -13.39 15.42
N LEU A 11 -4.93 -13.26 14.50
CA LEU A 11 -5.52 -14.37 13.78
C LEU A 11 -4.68 -14.71 12.54
N PHE A 12 -4.13 -15.92 12.51
CA PHE A 12 -3.47 -16.46 11.31
C PHE A 12 -4.45 -17.33 10.54
N LEU A 13 -4.73 -16.96 9.29
CA LEU A 13 -5.40 -17.83 8.34
C LEU A 13 -4.32 -18.63 7.59
N ASP A 14 -4.17 -19.91 7.91
CA ASP A 14 -3.40 -20.82 7.08
C ASP A 14 -4.22 -21.19 5.83
N ARG A 15 -3.52 -21.36 4.74
CA ARG A 15 -4.01 -21.37 3.36
C ARG A 15 -5.11 -22.39 3.05
N LEU A 16 -5.47 -23.33 3.93
CA LEU A 16 -6.31 -24.48 3.56
C LEU A 16 -7.17 -25.12 4.67
N SER A 17 -7.39 -24.52 5.82
CA SER A 17 -8.30 -25.17 6.77
C SER A 17 -9.09 -24.20 7.64
N PHE A 18 -10.39 -24.20 7.47
CA PHE A 18 -11.37 -23.64 8.42
C PHE A 18 -11.50 -24.49 9.71
N ASP A 19 -10.49 -25.25 10.07
CA ASP A 19 -10.49 -26.09 11.25
C ASP A 19 -9.96 -25.29 12.45
N ARG A 20 -10.85 -25.04 13.41
CA ARG A 20 -10.58 -24.28 14.64
C ARG A 20 -9.42 -24.86 15.44
N ALA A 21 -9.29 -26.21 15.48
CA ALA A 21 -8.20 -26.87 16.18
C ALA A 21 -6.82 -26.60 15.54
N ARG A 22 -6.76 -26.43 14.21
CA ARG A 22 -5.52 -26.05 13.50
C ARG A 22 -5.20 -24.57 13.68
N ALA A 23 -6.21 -23.70 13.75
CA ALA A 23 -6.02 -22.28 14.05
C ALA A 23 -5.47 -22.08 15.47
N ASP A 24 -5.99 -22.82 16.46
CA ASP A 24 -5.50 -22.79 17.84
C ASP A 24 -4.08 -23.36 17.96
N ALA A 25 -3.75 -24.43 17.23
CA ALA A 25 -2.41 -25.00 17.17
C ALA A 25 -1.41 -24.07 16.43
N ALA A 26 -1.86 -23.31 15.43
CA ALA A 26 -1.06 -22.27 14.77
C ALA A 26 -0.79 -21.11 15.72
N SER A 27 -1.79 -20.64 16.47
CA SER A 27 -1.67 -19.61 17.50
C SER A 27 -0.67 -20.01 18.60
N GLY A 28 -0.70 -21.26 19.06
CA GLY A 28 0.25 -21.80 20.02
C GLY A 28 1.68 -21.86 19.50
N ARG A 29 1.89 -22.22 18.23
CA ARG A 29 3.21 -22.22 17.56
C ARG A 29 3.77 -20.82 17.42
N VAL A 30 2.91 -19.83 17.13
CA VAL A 30 3.30 -18.42 17.06
C VAL A 30 3.69 -17.88 18.43
N GLY A 31 2.94 -18.21 19.47
CA GLY A 31 3.31 -17.87 20.86
C GLY A 31 4.67 -18.44 21.24
N ALA A 32 4.96 -19.70 20.89
CA ALA A 32 6.25 -20.34 21.14
C ALA A 32 7.37 -19.77 20.26
N ALA A 33 7.09 -19.37 19.00
CA ALA A 33 8.04 -18.68 18.13
C ALA A 33 8.38 -17.26 18.64
N LEU A 34 7.37 -16.54 19.14
CA LEU A 34 7.53 -15.24 19.79
C LEU A 34 8.39 -15.34 21.08
N ALA A 35 8.17 -16.36 21.89
CA ALA A 35 8.96 -16.60 23.09
C ALA A 35 10.43 -16.91 22.76
N ARG A 36 10.68 -17.72 21.72
CA ARG A 36 12.03 -18.00 21.20
C ARG A 36 12.71 -16.76 20.62
N ALA A 37 11.97 -16.00 19.80
CA ALA A 37 12.49 -14.76 19.23
C ALA A 37 12.82 -13.70 20.30
N ARG A 38 12.04 -13.64 21.40
CA ARG A 38 12.34 -12.80 22.56
C ARG A 38 13.62 -13.25 23.29
N HIS A 39 13.90 -14.53 23.32
CA HIS A 39 15.10 -15.08 23.97
C HIS A 39 16.36 -14.81 23.12
N GLN A 40 16.29 -15.12 21.82
CA GLN A 40 17.39 -14.87 20.88
C GLN A 40 17.75 -13.38 20.74
N ALA A 41 16.77 -12.48 20.81
CA ALA A 41 17.00 -11.04 20.70
C ALA A 41 17.68 -10.43 21.95
N ARG A 42 17.69 -11.14 23.10
CA ARG A 42 18.45 -10.71 24.30
C ARG A 42 19.95 -10.91 24.13
N ASP A 43 20.36 -11.88 23.31
CA ASP A 43 21.77 -12.28 23.20
C ASP A 43 22.53 -11.57 22.06
N THR A 44 21.84 -10.80 21.20
CA THR A 44 22.48 -10.20 19.98
C THR A 44 22.60 -8.68 19.99
N LEU A 45 22.21 -8.00 21.07
CA LEU A 45 22.26 -6.53 21.14
C LEU A 45 23.54 -6.01 21.79
N HIS A 46 24.64 -6.02 21.04
CA HIS A 46 25.78 -5.17 21.30
C HIS A 46 26.02 -4.28 20.06
N GLY A 47 25.67 -2.99 20.18
CA GLY A 47 26.00 -1.97 19.18
C GLY A 47 24.83 -1.13 18.69
N ASN A 48 24.92 0.17 18.88
CA ASN A 48 24.08 1.22 18.30
C ASN A 48 24.33 1.35 16.80
N ASP A 49 23.93 0.38 15.97
CA ASP A 49 23.98 0.53 14.53
C ASP A 49 22.58 0.73 13.97
N LEU A 50 22.17 2.00 13.91
CA LEU A 50 21.14 2.48 13.00
C LEU A 50 21.68 2.28 11.57
N SER A 51 21.45 1.10 11.00
CA SER A 51 21.81 0.85 9.62
C SER A 51 21.14 1.86 8.71
N VAL A 52 21.95 2.63 8.01
CA VAL A 52 21.49 3.63 7.08
C VAL A 52 20.75 2.94 5.93
N PHE A 53 19.47 3.22 5.77
CA PHE A 53 18.73 2.79 4.60
C PHE A 53 19.35 3.43 3.34
N ARG A 54 19.64 2.62 2.34
CA ARG A 54 20.22 3.04 1.06
C ARG A 54 19.23 2.83 -0.05
N SER A 55 19.11 3.82 -0.94
CA SER A 55 18.32 3.69 -2.15
C SER A 55 19.09 2.90 -3.22
N ASN A 56 18.34 2.17 -4.07
CA ASN A 56 18.84 1.59 -5.32
C ASN A 56 19.10 2.64 -6.40
N PHE A 57 18.63 3.88 -6.21
CA PHE A 57 18.92 5.02 -7.06
C PHE A 57 19.70 6.08 -6.27
N THR A 58 20.63 6.74 -6.92
CA THR A 58 21.03 8.09 -6.50
C THR A 58 19.94 9.09 -6.89
N ARG A 59 19.92 10.26 -6.26
CA ARG A 59 18.97 11.31 -6.63
C ARG A 59 19.01 11.67 -8.12
N PRO A 60 20.18 11.92 -8.77
CA PRO A 60 20.24 12.22 -10.20
C PRO A 60 19.69 11.09 -11.08
N GLU A 61 19.94 9.84 -10.73
CA GLU A 61 19.42 8.67 -11.48
C GLU A 61 17.90 8.59 -11.40
N TYR A 62 17.31 8.80 -10.21
CA TYR A 62 15.85 8.83 -10.07
C TYR A 62 15.23 10.00 -10.85
N GLU A 63 15.83 11.19 -10.76
CA GLU A 63 15.37 12.36 -11.50
C GLU A 63 15.48 12.15 -13.02
N ALA A 64 16.50 11.45 -13.50
CA ALA A 64 16.63 11.06 -14.91
C ALA A 64 15.53 10.04 -15.33
N ALA A 65 15.22 9.08 -14.47
CA ALA A 65 14.13 8.13 -14.72
C ALA A 65 12.76 8.84 -14.75
N VAL A 66 12.52 9.83 -13.88
CA VAL A 66 11.33 10.70 -13.96
C VAL A 66 11.27 11.45 -15.28
N ALA A 67 12.37 12.06 -15.72
CA ALA A 67 12.43 12.76 -17.00
C ALA A 67 12.12 11.82 -18.17
N ARG A 68 12.67 10.61 -18.16
CA ARG A 68 12.40 9.60 -19.18
C ARG A 68 10.95 9.13 -19.18
N THR A 69 10.34 8.96 -18.00
CA THR A 69 8.90 8.65 -17.89
C THR A 69 8.03 9.75 -18.51
N ARG A 70 8.39 11.02 -18.29
CA ARG A 70 7.69 12.16 -18.92
C ARG A 70 7.81 12.17 -20.44
N GLU A 71 8.93 11.71 -21.01
CA GLU A 71 9.05 11.58 -22.47
C GLU A 71 8.02 10.59 -23.02
N TYR A 72 7.75 9.47 -22.33
CA TYR A 72 6.68 8.54 -22.70
C TYR A 72 5.29 9.16 -22.60
N VAL A 73 5.06 10.02 -21.58
CA VAL A 73 3.79 10.78 -21.47
C VAL A 73 3.65 11.73 -22.65
N PHE A 74 4.68 12.51 -23.00
CA PHE A 74 4.63 13.44 -24.13
C PHE A 74 4.56 12.75 -25.48
N ALA A 75 5.09 11.53 -25.61
CA ALA A 75 4.97 10.72 -26.81
C ALA A 75 3.53 10.15 -26.98
N GLY A 76 2.68 10.22 -25.94
CA GLY A 76 1.34 9.68 -25.95
C GLY A 76 1.25 8.19 -25.66
N ASP A 77 2.35 7.57 -25.22
CA ASP A 77 2.40 6.15 -24.85
C ASP A 77 1.55 5.86 -23.60
N ILE A 78 1.60 6.78 -22.62
CA ILE A 78 0.93 6.68 -21.32
C ILE A 78 0.41 8.04 -20.88
N PHE A 79 -0.59 8.04 -19.97
CA PHE A 79 -1.04 9.25 -19.28
C PHE A 79 -0.27 9.47 -17.97
N GLN A 80 0.04 8.38 -17.27
CA GLN A 80 0.73 8.36 -15.99
C GLN A 80 1.42 7.02 -15.79
N ALA A 81 2.60 7.01 -15.17
CA ALA A 81 3.21 5.79 -14.64
C ALA A 81 3.68 6.01 -13.20
N ASN A 82 3.47 5.03 -12.34
CA ASN A 82 3.98 5.05 -10.97
C ASN A 82 5.43 4.54 -10.94
N LEU A 83 6.39 5.47 -10.85
CA LEU A 83 7.81 5.16 -10.77
C LEU A 83 8.24 5.04 -9.31
N SER A 84 9.05 4.02 -8.97
CA SER A 84 9.47 3.77 -7.60
C SER A 84 10.96 3.61 -7.40
N GLN A 85 11.40 3.84 -6.16
CA GLN A 85 12.73 3.49 -5.66
C GLN A 85 12.60 2.56 -4.46
N ARG A 86 13.63 1.75 -4.21
CA ARG A 86 13.70 0.84 -3.07
C ARG A 86 14.78 1.27 -2.10
N LEU A 87 14.38 1.45 -0.85
CA LEU A 87 15.28 1.67 0.27
C LEU A 87 15.53 0.34 0.96
N ASP A 88 16.78 -0.01 1.24
CA ASP A 88 17.12 -1.21 1.99
C ASP A 88 18.09 -0.92 3.14
N GLY A 89 17.90 -1.65 4.23
CA GLY A 89 18.71 -1.54 5.45
C GLY A 89 18.72 -2.83 6.24
N ILE A 90 19.44 -2.83 7.34
CA ILE A 90 19.51 -3.97 8.26
C ILE A 90 18.61 -3.72 9.47
N TYR A 91 17.92 -4.76 9.92
CA TYR A 91 17.06 -4.74 11.09
C TYR A 91 17.12 -6.09 11.81
N ALA A 92 17.75 -6.11 12.98
CA ALA A 92 18.01 -7.32 13.74
C ALA A 92 16.89 -7.71 14.73
N LEU A 93 15.92 -6.80 14.98
CA LEU A 93 14.84 -7.06 15.94
C LEU A 93 13.70 -7.89 15.30
N PRO A 94 12.83 -8.55 16.10
CA PRO A 94 11.70 -9.28 15.59
C PRO A 94 10.73 -8.40 14.82
N SER A 95 10.26 -8.87 13.66
CA SER A 95 9.32 -8.12 12.79
C SER A 95 8.00 -7.81 13.47
N LEU A 96 7.50 -8.67 14.33
CA LEU A 96 6.25 -8.42 15.04
C LEU A 96 6.39 -7.25 16.04
N HIS A 97 7.58 -7.03 16.60
CA HIS A 97 7.84 -5.84 17.39
C HIS A 97 7.75 -4.58 16.53
N LEU A 98 8.42 -4.57 15.37
CA LEU A 98 8.31 -3.48 14.41
C LEU A 98 6.86 -3.23 13.97
N TYR A 99 6.08 -4.29 13.71
CA TYR A 99 4.67 -4.15 13.34
C TYR A 99 3.84 -3.50 14.45
N ARG A 100 4.08 -3.85 15.73
CA ARG A 100 3.40 -3.22 16.87
C ARG A 100 3.71 -1.73 16.95
N THR A 101 4.97 -1.35 16.83
CA THR A 101 5.40 0.06 16.79
C THR A 101 4.80 0.77 15.57
N LEU A 102 4.84 0.13 14.40
CA LEU A 102 4.27 0.70 13.17
C LEU A 102 2.78 1.03 13.30
N ARG A 103 1.99 0.16 13.90
CA ARG A 103 0.55 0.40 14.14
C ARG A 103 0.29 1.63 15.01
N THR A 104 1.22 1.99 15.88
CA THR A 104 1.12 3.17 16.74
C THR A 104 1.60 4.43 16.02
N VAL A 105 2.71 4.32 15.28
CA VAL A 105 3.34 5.46 14.60
C VAL A 105 2.56 5.86 13.35
N ASN A 106 2.03 4.89 12.61
CA ASN A 106 1.33 5.08 11.34
C ASN A 106 0.11 4.15 11.21
N PRO A 107 -0.95 4.36 12.00
CA PRO A 107 -2.17 3.55 11.90
C PRO A 107 -2.80 3.67 10.52
N SER A 108 -3.25 2.53 9.97
CA SER A 108 -3.85 2.47 8.63
C SER A 108 -4.91 1.39 8.56
N PRO A 109 -5.98 1.58 7.74
CA PRO A 109 -7.14 0.70 7.73
C PRO A 109 -6.85 -0.72 7.22
N PHE A 110 -5.84 -0.88 6.36
CA PHE A 110 -5.43 -2.16 5.78
C PHE A 110 -4.05 -2.59 6.26
N ALA A 111 -3.71 -2.24 7.51
CA ALA A 111 -2.48 -2.70 8.13
C ALA A 111 -2.49 -4.22 8.31
N GLY A 112 -1.33 -4.86 8.13
CA GLY A 112 -1.21 -6.31 8.27
C GLY A 112 0.23 -6.76 8.51
N TYR A 113 0.35 -7.91 9.15
CA TYR A 113 1.61 -8.63 9.30
C TYR A 113 1.45 -10.04 8.74
N LEU A 114 2.28 -10.40 7.76
CA LEU A 114 2.26 -11.71 7.13
C LEU A 114 3.66 -12.32 7.20
N HIS A 115 3.70 -13.61 7.53
CA HIS A 115 4.94 -14.39 7.63
C HIS A 115 4.86 -15.58 6.68
N PHE A 116 5.74 -15.62 5.68
CA PHE A 116 5.78 -16.64 4.63
C PHE A 116 6.96 -17.62 4.77
N GLY A 117 7.58 -17.68 5.94
CA GLY A 117 8.76 -18.52 6.20
C GLY A 117 10.06 -17.77 5.93
N ASP A 118 10.42 -17.58 4.68
CA ASP A 118 11.67 -16.95 4.25
C ASP A 118 11.58 -15.42 4.11
N TYR A 119 10.37 -14.86 4.07
CA TYR A 119 10.15 -13.42 4.09
C TYR A 119 8.87 -13.03 4.86
N GLU A 120 8.80 -11.78 5.26
CA GLU A 120 7.70 -11.20 6.03
C GLU A 120 7.25 -9.88 5.44
N LEU A 121 5.96 -9.60 5.51
CA LEU A 121 5.39 -8.29 5.18
C LEU A 121 4.94 -7.59 6.45
N ILE A 122 5.38 -6.36 6.64
CA ILE A 122 5.07 -5.49 7.77
C ILE A 122 4.42 -4.25 7.18
N SER A 123 3.09 -4.24 7.14
CA SER A 123 2.31 -3.31 6.33
C SER A 123 1.49 -2.34 7.15
N SER A 124 1.45 -1.11 6.68
CA SER A 124 0.55 -0.04 7.11
C SER A 124 -0.13 0.56 5.88
N SER A 125 -0.69 -0.31 5.03
CA SER A 125 -1.34 0.12 3.80
C SER A 125 -2.59 0.95 4.08
N PRO A 126 -2.73 2.13 3.47
CA PRO A 126 -3.92 2.95 3.60
C PRO A 126 -5.00 2.63 2.55
N GLU A 127 -4.67 1.84 1.51
CA GLU A 127 -5.46 1.78 0.29
C GLU A 127 -6.02 0.38 0.04
N ARG A 128 -7.32 0.34 -0.31
CA ARG A 128 -8.00 -0.87 -0.78
C ARG A 128 -7.78 -1.04 -2.28
N LEU A 129 -7.46 -2.25 -2.69
CA LEU A 129 -7.53 -2.62 -4.10
C LEU A 129 -8.98 -2.82 -4.51
N VAL A 130 -9.69 -3.72 -3.84
CA VAL A 130 -11.08 -4.03 -4.13
C VAL A 130 -11.71 -4.82 -2.98
N SER A 131 -13.01 -4.63 -2.76
CA SER A 131 -13.84 -5.48 -1.92
C SER A 131 -15.02 -6.05 -2.71
N LEU A 132 -15.55 -7.18 -2.23
CA LEU A 132 -16.78 -7.81 -2.69
C LEU A 132 -17.62 -8.16 -1.47
N ASP A 133 -18.84 -7.67 -1.40
CA ASP A 133 -19.77 -7.99 -0.34
C ASP A 133 -20.61 -9.24 -0.64
N ARG A 134 -21.44 -9.68 0.33
CA ARG A 134 -22.29 -10.86 0.19
C ARG A 134 -23.41 -10.69 -0.84
N ASP A 135 -23.79 -9.46 -1.12
CA ASP A 135 -24.85 -9.11 -2.07
C ASP A 135 -24.33 -8.98 -3.50
N GLY A 136 -23.00 -9.25 -3.70
CA GLY A 136 -22.36 -9.23 -5.01
C GLY A 136 -21.87 -7.84 -5.45
N TRP A 137 -21.87 -6.84 -4.57
CA TRP A 137 -21.31 -5.54 -4.91
C TRP A 137 -19.80 -5.52 -4.75
N ALA A 138 -19.11 -5.26 -5.84
CA ALA A 138 -17.68 -4.97 -5.88
C ALA A 138 -17.45 -3.46 -5.74
N GLU A 139 -16.48 -3.06 -4.92
CA GLU A 139 -16.15 -1.65 -4.69
C GLU A 139 -14.64 -1.43 -4.66
N THR A 140 -14.20 -0.32 -5.24
CA THR A 140 -12.84 0.19 -5.15
C THR A 140 -12.87 1.67 -4.78
N ARG A 141 -11.83 2.14 -4.05
CA ARG A 141 -11.78 3.52 -3.57
C ARG A 141 -10.46 4.19 -3.98
N PRO A 142 -10.36 4.64 -5.24
CA PRO A 142 -9.18 5.37 -5.69
C PRO A 142 -8.98 6.65 -4.87
N MET A 143 -7.73 6.89 -4.50
CA MET A 143 -7.30 8.06 -3.74
C MET A 143 -6.26 8.81 -4.55
N ALA A 144 -6.46 10.11 -4.74
CA ALA A 144 -5.49 11.02 -5.34
C ALA A 144 -5.58 12.38 -4.68
N GLY A 145 -4.47 13.08 -4.66
CA GLY A 145 -4.40 14.36 -3.96
C GLY A 145 -4.32 14.22 -2.44
N THR A 146 -3.35 14.89 -1.86
CA THR A 146 -3.09 14.83 -0.42
C THR A 146 -2.69 16.18 0.10
N ARG A 147 -3.26 16.58 1.25
CA ARG A 147 -2.81 17.73 2.02
C ARG A 147 -2.51 17.30 3.47
N PRO A 148 -1.53 17.92 4.13
CA PRO A 148 -1.31 17.66 5.56
C PRO A 148 -2.52 18.14 6.37
N ARG A 149 -2.69 17.59 7.58
CA ARG A 149 -3.67 18.12 8.54
C ARG A 149 -3.20 19.48 9.07
N GLY A 150 -4.13 20.40 9.22
CA GLY A 150 -3.91 21.64 9.98
C GLY A 150 -3.95 21.40 11.47
N ASP A 151 -3.49 22.38 12.25
CA ASP A 151 -3.53 22.32 13.71
C ASP A 151 -4.96 22.49 14.27
N ARG A 152 -5.84 23.10 13.47
CA ARG A 152 -7.24 23.40 13.84
C ARG A 152 -8.18 23.12 12.67
N ARG A 153 -9.43 22.82 13.01
CA ARG A 153 -10.45 22.49 12.02
C ARG A 153 -10.64 23.52 10.90
N PRO A 154 -10.61 24.84 11.12
CA PRO A 154 -10.69 25.82 10.04
C PRO A 154 -9.51 25.73 9.03
N GLU A 155 -8.35 25.32 9.48
CA GLU A 155 -7.18 25.10 8.59
C GLU A 155 -7.36 23.83 7.77
N ASP A 156 -7.91 22.77 8.37
CA ASP A 156 -8.30 21.55 7.65
C ASP A 156 -9.32 21.86 6.54
N ASP A 157 -10.35 22.65 6.87
CA ASP A 157 -11.41 23.01 5.93
C ASP A 157 -10.84 23.82 4.75
N ALA A 158 -9.92 24.76 5.00
CA ALA A 158 -9.24 25.53 3.96
C ALA A 158 -8.34 24.67 3.07
N LEU A 159 -7.58 23.72 3.66
CA LEU A 159 -6.74 22.78 2.92
C LEU A 159 -7.58 21.80 2.08
N ALA A 160 -8.71 21.37 2.59
CA ALA A 160 -9.66 20.53 1.86
C ALA A 160 -10.29 21.28 0.68
N GLU A 161 -10.66 22.55 0.87
CA GLU A 161 -11.17 23.41 -0.21
C GLU A 161 -10.10 23.63 -1.29
N GLU A 162 -8.85 23.95 -0.91
CA GLU A 162 -7.73 24.08 -1.83
C GLU A 162 -7.55 22.80 -2.66
N LEU A 163 -7.58 21.63 -2.00
CA LEU A 163 -7.45 20.32 -2.66
C LEU A 163 -8.59 20.09 -3.67
N ASN A 164 -9.82 20.43 -3.29
CA ASN A 164 -11.00 20.27 -4.15
C ASN A 164 -11.00 21.20 -5.37
N LEU A 165 -10.34 22.36 -5.26
CA LEU A 165 -10.27 23.36 -6.34
C LEU A 165 -9.05 23.18 -7.24
N ASP A 166 -8.06 22.38 -6.84
CA ASP A 166 -6.85 22.15 -7.62
C ASP A 166 -7.17 21.43 -8.94
N PRO A 167 -6.98 22.08 -10.12
CA PRO A 167 -7.36 21.49 -11.40
C PRO A 167 -6.53 20.24 -11.76
N LYS A 168 -5.28 20.19 -11.33
CA LYS A 168 -4.37 19.07 -11.59
C LYS A 168 -4.80 17.84 -10.80
N GLU A 169 -4.99 18.00 -9.48
CA GLU A 169 -5.43 16.92 -8.60
C GLU A 169 -6.79 16.34 -9.06
N ARG A 170 -7.71 17.21 -9.48
CA ARG A 170 -9.00 16.81 -10.03
C ARG A 170 -8.88 16.03 -11.33
N ALA A 171 -8.04 16.48 -12.26
CA ALA A 171 -7.83 15.80 -13.54
C ALA A 171 -7.19 14.42 -13.35
N GLU A 172 -6.18 14.31 -12.50
CA GLU A 172 -5.57 13.05 -12.13
C GLU A 172 -6.58 12.10 -11.47
N HIS A 173 -7.37 12.61 -10.54
CA HIS A 173 -8.37 11.83 -9.83
C HIS A 173 -9.46 11.27 -10.76
N ILE A 174 -9.96 12.09 -11.72
CA ILE A 174 -10.94 11.63 -12.72
C ILE A 174 -10.34 10.52 -13.60
N MET A 175 -9.09 10.65 -14.01
CA MET A 175 -8.40 9.60 -14.78
C MET A 175 -8.34 8.28 -14.00
N LEU A 176 -8.02 8.32 -12.70
CA LEU A 176 -7.99 7.14 -11.85
C LEU A 176 -9.38 6.53 -11.66
N VAL A 177 -10.40 7.35 -11.44
CA VAL A 177 -11.80 6.91 -11.34
C VAL A 177 -12.24 6.20 -12.63
N ASP A 178 -11.89 6.73 -13.80
CA ASP A 178 -12.25 6.12 -15.08
C ASP A 178 -11.50 4.78 -15.31
N LEU A 179 -10.24 4.70 -14.89
CA LEU A 179 -9.46 3.47 -14.93
C LEU A 179 -10.09 2.37 -14.05
N GLU A 180 -10.51 2.70 -12.82
CA GLU A 180 -11.18 1.76 -11.92
C GLU A 180 -12.58 1.36 -12.43
N ARG A 181 -13.32 2.28 -13.05
CA ARG A 181 -14.59 1.96 -13.75
C ARG A 181 -14.35 0.96 -14.88
N ASN A 182 -13.29 1.15 -15.65
CA ASN A 182 -12.94 0.25 -16.76
C ASN A 182 -12.57 -1.14 -16.23
N ASP A 183 -11.82 -1.23 -15.13
CA ASP A 183 -11.43 -2.50 -14.55
C ASP A 183 -12.63 -3.28 -13.99
N LEU A 184 -13.51 -2.64 -13.22
CA LEU A 184 -14.75 -3.24 -12.76
C LEU A 184 -15.67 -3.63 -13.93
N GLY A 185 -15.68 -2.83 -15.01
CA GLY A 185 -16.47 -3.11 -16.20
C GLY A 185 -16.15 -4.41 -16.92
N LYS A 186 -14.95 -4.99 -16.69
CA LYS A 186 -14.54 -6.29 -17.27
C LYS A 186 -15.27 -7.48 -16.65
N VAL A 187 -15.78 -7.33 -15.42
CA VAL A 187 -16.31 -8.45 -14.62
C VAL A 187 -17.67 -8.17 -13.99
N CYS A 188 -18.12 -6.92 -13.98
CA CYS A 188 -19.43 -6.55 -13.46
C CYS A 188 -20.53 -6.61 -14.52
N GLU A 189 -21.78 -6.71 -14.08
CA GLU A 189 -22.95 -6.64 -14.95
C GLU A 189 -23.01 -5.31 -15.70
N TYR A 190 -23.36 -5.37 -16.97
CA TYR A 190 -23.46 -4.18 -17.80
C TYR A 190 -24.47 -3.17 -17.22
N GLY A 191 -24.07 -1.90 -17.17
CA GLY A 191 -24.91 -0.81 -16.64
C GLY A 191 -24.92 -0.68 -15.11
N THR A 192 -24.26 -1.58 -14.36
CA THR A 192 -24.20 -1.49 -12.89
C THR A 192 -23.00 -0.71 -12.37
N VAL A 193 -21.93 -0.57 -13.19
CA VAL A 193 -20.73 0.16 -12.79
C VAL A 193 -21.01 1.65 -12.72
N ARG A 194 -20.87 2.21 -11.54
CA ARG A 194 -21.15 3.63 -11.26
C ARG A 194 -20.21 4.21 -10.22
N VAL A 195 -20.02 5.52 -10.27
CA VAL A 195 -19.37 6.29 -9.22
C VAL A 195 -20.44 6.64 -8.19
N SER A 196 -20.35 6.08 -6.99
CA SER A 196 -21.32 6.33 -5.91
C SER A 196 -20.92 7.51 -5.03
N GLU A 197 -19.62 7.79 -4.94
CA GLU A 197 -19.07 8.99 -4.28
C GLU A 197 -17.98 9.55 -5.19
N LEU A 198 -18.01 10.85 -5.46
CA LEU A 198 -17.05 11.51 -6.32
C LEU A 198 -16.35 12.63 -5.57
N MET A 199 -15.01 12.56 -5.44
CA MET A 199 -14.17 13.60 -4.87
C MET A 199 -14.61 14.05 -3.48
N VAL A 200 -14.81 13.09 -2.56
CA VAL A 200 -15.08 13.39 -1.15
C VAL A 200 -13.76 13.51 -0.39
N ASN A 201 -13.71 14.41 0.59
CA ASN A 201 -12.54 14.54 1.46
C ASN A 201 -12.63 13.56 2.61
N GLU A 202 -11.62 12.70 2.74
CA GLU A 202 -11.43 11.84 3.90
C GLU A 202 -10.31 12.38 4.79
N TYR A 203 -10.61 12.50 6.09
CA TYR A 203 -9.70 13.06 7.09
C TYR A 203 -9.06 11.93 7.89
N TYR A 204 -7.79 11.66 7.60
CA TYR A 204 -6.97 10.70 8.35
C TYR A 204 -6.18 11.39 9.47
N SER A 205 -5.43 10.63 10.26
CA SER A 205 -4.69 11.18 11.40
C SER A 205 -3.67 12.26 11.03
N HIS A 206 -3.09 12.18 9.84
CA HIS A 206 -2.00 13.08 9.41
C HIS A 206 -2.23 13.76 8.06
N VAL A 207 -3.26 13.34 7.32
CA VAL A 207 -3.52 13.84 5.97
C VAL A 207 -5.02 13.97 5.70
N ILE A 208 -5.35 14.85 4.75
CA ILE A 208 -6.63 14.96 4.07
C ILE A 208 -6.42 14.39 2.67
N GLN A 209 -7.28 13.49 2.23
CA GLN A 209 -7.21 12.87 0.91
C GLN A 209 -8.50 13.05 0.13
N LEU A 210 -8.35 13.23 -1.18
CA LEU A 210 -9.46 13.21 -2.12
C LEU A 210 -9.75 11.77 -2.53
N VAL A 211 -10.97 11.30 -2.29
CA VAL A 211 -11.37 9.90 -2.47
C VAL A 211 -12.66 9.85 -3.30
N SER A 212 -12.76 8.85 -4.16
CA SER A 212 -14.02 8.48 -4.82
C SER A 212 -14.35 7.03 -4.54
N ASN A 213 -15.63 6.64 -4.68
CA ASN A 213 -16.04 5.26 -4.62
C ASN A 213 -16.63 4.83 -5.95
N VAL A 214 -16.05 3.80 -6.54
CA VAL A 214 -16.55 3.15 -7.76
C VAL A 214 -17.07 1.77 -7.37
N ARG A 215 -18.31 1.47 -7.79
CA ARG A 215 -18.92 0.16 -7.50
C ARG A 215 -19.62 -0.43 -8.71
N GLY A 216 -19.72 -1.76 -8.73
CA GLY A 216 -20.45 -2.51 -9.74
C GLY A 216 -20.94 -3.84 -9.17
N HIS A 217 -22.03 -4.37 -9.71
CA HIS A 217 -22.51 -5.69 -9.32
C HIS A 217 -21.77 -6.77 -10.10
N LEU A 218 -21.12 -7.71 -9.42
CA LEU A 218 -20.33 -8.77 -10.03
C LEU A 218 -21.26 -9.64 -10.91
N HIS A 219 -20.84 -9.91 -12.13
CA HIS A 219 -21.62 -10.74 -13.05
C HIS A 219 -21.78 -12.17 -12.50
N PRO A 220 -22.98 -12.80 -12.57
CA PRO A 220 -23.23 -14.13 -11.96
C PRO A 220 -22.30 -15.24 -12.43
N SER A 221 -21.71 -15.13 -13.63
CA SER A 221 -20.72 -16.09 -14.16
C SER A 221 -19.30 -15.84 -13.69
N ARG A 222 -19.06 -14.82 -12.85
CA ARG A 222 -17.76 -14.43 -12.31
C ARG A 222 -17.70 -14.68 -10.82
N ASP A 223 -16.47 -14.88 -10.32
CA ASP A 223 -16.21 -15.09 -8.91
C ASP A 223 -15.24 -14.04 -8.32
N ALA A 224 -14.92 -14.18 -7.05
CA ALA A 224 -14.00 -13.30 -6.34
C ALA A 224 -12.58 -13.31 -6.94
N VAL A 225 -12.16 -14.43 -7.54
CA VAL A 225 -10.84 -14.55 -8.18
C VAL A 225 -10.82 -13.83 -9.52
N ASP A 226 -11.91 -13.89 -10.29
CA ASP A 226 -12.08 -13.12 -11.54
C ASP A 226 -12.02 -11.61 -11.24
N LEU A 227 -12.71 -11.18 -10.17
CA LEU A 227 -12.68 -9.79 -9.72
C LEU A 227 -11.25 -9.35 -9.34
N ALA A 228 -10.57 -10.15 -8.52
CA ALA A 228 -9.18 -9.86 -8.16
C ALA A 228 -8.26 -9.74 -9.39
N LYS A 229 -8.39 -10.62 -10.37
CA LYS A 229 -7.62 -10.58 -11.63
C LYS A 229 -7.93 -9.34 -12.46
N ALA A 230 -9.19 -8.91 -12.55
CA ALA A 230 -9.60 -7.74 -13.32
C ALA A 230 -9.04 -6.43 -12.73
N MET A 231 -8.99 -6.36 -11.40
CA MET A 231 -8.49 -5.18 -10.69
C MET A 231 -6.97 -5.13 -10.57
N PHE A 232 -6.30 -6.29 -10.63
CA PHE A 232 -4.85 -6.39 -10.43
C PHE A 232 -4.05 -6.17 -11.73
N PRO A 233 -2.90 -5.47 -11.66
CA PRO A 233 -2.44 -4.61 -10.55
C PRO A 233 -3.32 -3.36 -10.43
N GLY A 234 -3.36 -2.73 -9.23
CA GLY A 234 -4.14 -1.50 -9.01
C GLY A 234 -3.71 -0.38 -9.95
N GLY A 235 -4.70 0.37 -10.46
CA GLY A 235 -4.45 1.47 -11.40
C GLY A 235 -3.65 2.60 -10.80
N THR A 236 -3.96 2.96 -9.56
CA THR A 236 -3.32 4.06 -8.80
C THR A 236 -1.81 3.88 -8.59
N ILE A 237 -1.33 2.62 -8.61
CA ILE A 237 0.07 2.27 -8.34
C ILE A 237 0.81 1.66 -9.55
N THR A 238 0.15 1.61 -10.70
CA THR A 238 0.73 1.13 -11.97
C THR A 238 0.80 2.28 -12.97
N GLY A 239 -0.35 2.82 -13.34
CA GLY A 239 -0.53 3.86 -14.33
C GLY A 239 -1.51 3.47 -15.43
N CYS A 240 -1.63 4.33 -16.44
CA CYS A 240 -2.59 4.20 -17.52
C CYS A 240 -1.95 4.49 -18.89
N PRO A 241 -2.09 3.57 -19.88
CA PRO A 241 -2.64 2.20 -19.86
C PRO A 241 -1.74 1.22 -19.08
N LYS A 242 -2.34 0.31 -18.29
CA LYS A 242 -1.61 -0.56 -17.33
C LYS A 242 -0.46 -1.36 -17.97
N VAL A 243 -0.72 -2.05 -19.09
CA VAL A 243 0.31 -2.93 -19.71
C VAL A 243 1.51 -2.11 -20.14
N ARG A 244 1.28 -0.99 -20.83
CA ARG A 244 2.37 -0.12 -21.27
C ARG A 244 3.15 0.49 -20.09
N CYS A 245 2.47 0.85 -19.02
CA CYS A 245 3.12 1.33 -17.79
C CYS A 245 4.00 0.26 -17.14
N MET A 246 3.55 -1.01 -17.13
CA MET A 246 4.37 -2.11 -16.60
C MET A 246 5.64 -2.32 -17.42
N GLU A 247 5.57 -2.23 -18.76
CA GLU A 247 6.75 -2.31 -19.64
C GLU A 247 7.75 -1.18 -19.34
N ILE A 248 7.26 0.07 -19.25
CA ILE A 248 8.08 1.25 -18.97
C ILE A 248 8.72 1.16 -17.57
N VAL A 249 7.96 0.70 -16.59
CA VAL A 249 8.49 0.52 -15.23
C VAL A 249 9.56 -0.58 -15.18
N ASP A 250 9.38 -1.68 -15.90
CA ASP A 250 10.39 -2.76 -15.98
C ASP A 250 11.67 -2.28 -16.71
N GLU A 251 11.54 -1.35 -17.65
CA GLU A 251 12.68 -0.70 -18.33
C GLU A 251 13.45 0.24 -17.39
N LEU A 252 12.73 1.05 -16.59
CA LEU A 252 13.33 2.18 -15.85
C LEU A 252 13.73 1.85 -14.42
N GLU A 253 13.04 0.92 -13.76
CA GLU A 253 13.39 0.53 -12.38
C GLU A 253 14.55 -0.46 -12.38
N THR A 254 15.60 -0.17 -11.63
CA THR A 254 16.83 -0.99 -11.58
C THR A 254 16.68 -2.29 -10.77
N VAL A 255 15.54 -2.45 -10.08
CA VAL A 255 15.23 -3.61 -9.24
C VAL A 255 13.78 -4.03 -9.40
N ARG A 256 13.50 -5.33 -9.28
CA ARG A 256 12.13 -5.84 -9.30
C ARG A 256 11.36 -5.39 -8.06
N ARG A 257 10.08 -5.09 -8.23
CA ARG A 257 9.18 -4.61 -7.15
C ARG A 257 8.92 -5.65 -6.06
N GLY A 258 8.96 -6.95 -6.40
CA GLY A 258 8.57 -7.98 -5.45
C GLY A 258 7.13 -7.82 -4.98
N PRO A 259 6.85 -7.83 -3.65
CA PRO A 259 5.51 -7.62 -3.12
C PRO A 259 4.95 -6.21 -3.30
N TYR A 260 5.80 -5.20 -3.51
CA TYR A 260 5.36 -3.81 -3.67
C TYR A 260 4.39 -3.67 -4.86
N THR A 261 3.32 -2.92 -4.67
CA THR A 261 2.18 -2.78 -5.60
C THR A 261 1.39 -4.07 -5.85
N GLY A 262 1.71 -5.12 -5.10
CA GLY A 262 0.89 -6.32 -5.01
C GLY A 262 -0.35 -6.12 -4.17
N SER A 263 -0.91 -7.22 -3.68
CA SER A 263 -2.10 -7.20 -2.83
C SER A 263 -2.03 -8.32 -1.80
N PHE A 264 -2.57 -8.06 -0.63
CA PHE A 264 -2.94 -9.09 0.33
C PHE A 264 -4.28 -8.74 0.99
N GLY A 265 -4.88 -9.72 1.61
CA GLY A 265 -6.16 -9.57 2.27
C GLY A 265 -6.79 -10.93 2.49
N TRP A 266 -8.08 -11.03 2.38
CA TRP A 266 -8.80 -12.28 2.55
C TRP A 266 -9.83 -12.50 1.44
N ILE A 267 -10.04 -13.75 1.09
CA ILE A 267 -11.08 -14.21 0.16
C ILE A 267 -11.86 -15.30 0.89
N ALA A 268 -13.17 -15.15 0.95
CA ALA A 268 -14.09 -16.16 1.46
C ALA A 268 -15.08 -16.52 0.35
N GLU A 269 -15.96 -17.48 0.57
CA GLU A 269 -16.81 -18.11 -0.46
C GLU A 269 -17.38 -17.17 -1.53
N ARG A 270 -17.92 -16.03 -1.12
CA ARG A 270 -18.52 -15.03 -2.02
C ARG A 270 -18.15 -13.59 -1.66
N THR A 271 -17.09 -13.41 -0.90
CA THR A 271 -16.66 -12.10 -0.41
C THR A 271 -15.15 -11.99 -0.47
N LEU A 272 -14.63 -10.80 -0.67
CA LEU A 272 -13.20 -10.52 -0.55
C LEU A 272 -12.98 -9.10 -0.03
N ASP A 273 -11.81 -8.86 0.55
CA ASP A 273 -11.28 -7.54 0.82
C ASP A 273 -9.76 -7.59 0.66
N LEU A 274 -9.27 -6.93 -0.39
CA LEU A 274 -7.87 -6.89 -0.80
C LEU A 274 -7.35 -5.47 -0.73
N ASN A 275 -6.17 -5.31 -0.14
CA ASN A 275 -5.45 -4.03 -0.12
C ASN A 275 -4.47 -3.90 -1.28
N ILE A 276 -3.82 -2.75 -1.37
CA ILE A 276 -2.62 -2.51 -2.18
C ILE A 276 -1.40 -2.56 -1.28
N VAL A 277 -0.36 -3.30 -1.67
CA VAL A 277 0.91 -3.41 -0.91
C VAL A 277 1.76 -2.18 -1.15
N ILE A 278 1.43 -1.11 -0.44
CA ILE A 278 2.20 0.13 -0.30
C ILE A 278 2.40 0.42 1.20
N ARG A 279 3.29 1.33 1.53
CA ARG A 279 3.62 1.60 2.95
C ARG A 279 3.95 0.30 3.70
N THR A 280 4.71 -0.58 3.03
CA THR A 280 4.99 -1.93 3.49
C THR A 280 6.49 -2.18 3.49
N LEU A 281 6.99 -2.65 4.62
CA LEU A 281 8.35 -3.16 4.75
C LEU A 281 8.33 -4.65 4.43
N VAL A 282 9.26 -5.08 3.60
CA VAL A 282 9.52 -6.49 3.32
C VAL A 282 10.79 -6.89 4.07
N ARG A 283 10.72 -7.91 4.92
CA ARG A 283 11.89 -8.45 5.60
C ARG A 283 12.29 -9.78 5.00
N ARG A 284 13.58 -9.96 4.79
CA ARG A 284 14.19 -11.24 4.43
C ARG A 284 15.50 -11.42 5.21
N GLY A 285 15.51 -12.36 6.14
CA GLY A 285 16.61 -12.50 7.09
C GLY A 285 16.71 -11.28 8.00
N ASP A 286 17.86 -10.63 8.00
CA ASP A 286 18.14 -9.39 8.74
C ASP A 286 17.95 -8.11 7.89
N ARG A 287 17.59 -8.24 6.62
CA ARG A 287 17.38 -7.10 5.72
C ARG A 287 15.93 -6.68 5.68
N LEU A 288 15.71 -5.36 5.72
CA LEU A 288 14.45 -4.70 5.43
C LEU A 288 14.52 -3.97 4.10
N PHE A 289 13.44 -4.09 3.34
CA PHE A 289 13.23 -3.39 2.07
C PHE A 289 11.97 -2.55 2.17
N LEU A 290 12.06 -1.30 1.78
CA LEU A 290 10.93 -0.38 1.68
C LEU A 290 10.91 0.19 0.27
N GLN A 291 9.90 -0.15 -0.53
CA GLN A 291 9.72 0.43 -1.84
C GLN A 291 8.66 1.54 -1.78
N VAL A 292 8.97 2.65 -2.42
CA VAL A 292 8.16 3.86 -2.43
C VAL A 292 8.17 4.49 -3.82
N GLY A 293 7.02 4.98 -4.27
CA GLY A 293 6.89 5.56 -5.61
C GLY A 293 5.87 6.67 -5.67
N GLY A 294 5.80 7.30 -6.83
CA GLY A 294 4.85 8.36 -7.15
C GLY A 294 4.38 8.28 -8.59
N GLY A 295 3.18 8.78 -8.85
CA GLY A 295 2.62 8.90 -10.19
C GLY A 295 3.30 10.02 -10.97
N ILE A 296 3.97 9.67 -12.06
CA ILE A 296 4.63 10.64 -12.94
C ILE A 296 3.69 10.99 -14.08
N VAL A 297 3.39 12.27 -14.20
CA VAL A 297 2.54 12.88 -15.22
C VAL A 297 3.31 13.96 -16.02
N ALA A 298 2.69 14.54 -17.03
CA ALA A 298 3.31 15.56 -17.88
C ALA A 298 3.93 16.73 -17.09
N ASP A 299 3.23 17.20 -16.05
CA ASP A 299 3.63 18.35 -15.23
C ASP A 299 4.54 17.99 -14.06
N SER A 300 4.92 16.71 -13.91
CA SER A 300 5.81 16.27 -12.84
C SER A 300 7.17 16.96 -12.89
N VAL A 301 7.64 17.41 -11.73
CA VAL A 301 8.96 18.03 -11.54
C VAL A 301 9.86 17.02 -10.84
N ALA A 302 10.91 16.56 -11.49
CA ALA A 302 11.73 15.44 -11.04
C ALA A 302 12.22 15.55 -9.60
N GLU A 303 12.68 16.73 -9.17
CA GLU A 303 13.08 16.99 -7.79
C GLU A 303 11.92 16.83 -6.79
N ARG A 304 10.72 17.29 -7.15
CA ARG A 304 9.53 17.17 -6.28
C ARG A 304 9.11 15.72 -6.14
N GLU A 305 9.09 14.97 -7.24
CA GLU A 305 8.76 13.55 -7.24
C GLU A 305 9.75 12.74 -6.39
N TYR A 306 11.06 13.01 -6.51
CA TYR A 306 12.06 12.40 -5.64
C TYR A 306 11.77 12.68 -4.15
N ARG A 307 11.50 13.93 -3.79
CA ARG A 307 11.18 14.31 -2.41
C ARG A 307 9.88 13.66 -1.91
N GLU A 308 8.88 13.54 -2.78
CA GLU A 308 7.62 12.90 -2.45
C GLU A 308 7.81 11.43 -2.06
N THR A 309 8.66 10.68 -2.77
CA THR A 309 8.98 9.30 -2.38
C THR A 309 9.59 9.23 -0.98
N LEU A 310 10.48 10.15 -0.63
CA LEU A 310 11.08 10.21 0.71
C LEU A 310 10.05 10.56 1.78
N HIS A 311 9.11 11.47 1.50
CA HIS A 311 8.00 11.79 2.40
C HIS A 311 7.11 10.57 2.63
N LYS A 312 6.81 9.79 1.57
CA LYS A 312 6.06 8.54 1.67
C LYS A 312 6.79 7.46 2.50
N ALA A 313 8.13 7.46 2.48
CA ALA A 313 8.95 6.57 3.30
C ALA A 313 9.00 6.97 4.78
N ALA A 314 8.86 8.25 5.09
CA ALA A 314 9.18 8.81 6.41
C ALA A 314 8.43 8.15 7.58
N GLY A 315 7.14 7.83 7.41
CA GLY A 315 6.34 7.14 8.44
C GLY A 315 6.88 5.75 8.78
N MET A 316 7.28 5.01 7.75
CA MET A 316 7.85 3.67 7.88
C MET A 316 9.23 3.71 8.56
N LEU A 317 10.09 4.63 8.13
CA LEU A 317 11.43 4.82 8.71
C LEU A 317 11.36 5.29 10.16
N ARG A 318 10.43 6.18 10.51
CA ARG A 318 10.18 6.55 11.91
C ARG A 318 9.78 5.36 12.76
N ALA A 319 8.94 4.47 12.25
CA ALA A 319 8.55 3.27 12.98
C ALA A 319 9.75 2.33 13.21
N VAL A 320 10.64 2.18 12.23
CA VAL A 320 11.89 1.41 12.38
C VAL A 320 12.76 2.03 13.48
N SER A 321 13.00 3.34 13.43
CA SER A 321 13.81 4.04 14.44
C SER A 321 13.20 3.95 15.84
N ALA A 322 11.88 4.14 15.96
CA ALA A 322 11.17 4.04 17.24
C ALA A 322 11.26 2.61 17.82
N SER A 323 11.07 1.57 16.98
CA SER A 323 11.15 0.17 17.43
C SER A 323 12.54 -0.22 17.93
N ILE A 324 13.60 0.40 17.40
CA ILE A 324 14.97 0.22 17.90
C ILE A 324 15.15 0.93 19.24
N ALA A 325 14.68 2.19 19.34
CA ALA A 325 14.80 2.99 20.57
C ALA A 325 14.02 2.39 21.75
N GLU A 326 12.82 1.84 21.54
CA GLU A 326 12.01 1.17 22.57
C GLU A 326 12.71 -0.02 23.23
N ARG A 327 13.75 -0.57 22.62
CA ARG A 327 14.52 -1.70 23.16
C ARG A 327 15.85 -1.31 23.78
N ALA A 328 16.34 -0.11 23.51
CA ALA A 328 17.59 0.40 24.06
C ALA A 328 17.41 1.06 25.44
N GLY A 329 16.17 1.38 25.84
CA GLY A 329 15.79 1.86 27.18
C GLY A 329 15.11 0.77 27.98
#